data_d40c0f39dcaa7b2279355e5a579af5d4
#
_entry.id   d40c0f39dcaa7b2279355e5a579af5d4
#
_cell.length_a   1.000
_cell.length_b   1.000
_cell.length_c   1.000
_cell.angle_alpha   90.00
_cell.angle_beta   90.00
_cell.angle_gamma   90.00
#
_symmetry.space_group_name_H-M   'P 1'
#
loop_
_entity.id
_entity.type
_entity.pdbx_description
1 polymer ?
#
loop_
_entity_poly.entity_id
_entity_poly.type
_entity_poly.pdbx_seq_one_letter_code
_entity_poly.pdbx_strand_id
1 'polypeptide(L)'
;EAALQKADMLERINDLPNKMDTLVGREFAPDGAVFSGGETQKLAIARAIAKDAPVLILDEPSSALDPIAENKMFETIFDSFRDKTVIYILHRLSSATFADRIYLLENGQIAEQGTHAELIAQNGKYADMFHKQAEKYIS
;
A
#
# COMPACT_ATOMS: atom_id res chain seq x y z
N GLU A 1 -18.76 -1.82 7.24
CA GLU A 1 -18.08 -2.41 8.41
C GLU A 1 -17.02 -3.44 8.00
N ALA A 2 -17.34 -4.46 7.18
CA ALA A 2 -16.38 -5.50 6.77
C ALA A 2 -15.07 -4.95 6.15
N ALA A 3 -15.15 -3.90 5.34
CA ALA A 3 -13.97 -3.27 4.76
C ALA A 3 -13.09 -2.56 5.82
N LEU A 4 -13.71 -1.93 6.82
CA LEU A 4 -12.99 -1.32 7.94
C LEU A 4 -12.33 -2.37 8.82
N GLN A 5 -12.99 -3.51 9.02
CA GLN A 5 -12.43 -4.63 9.77
C GLN A 5 -11.19 -5.20 9.08
N LYS A 6 -11.25 -5.43 7.76
CA LYS A 6 -10.10 -5.88 6.96
C LYS A 6 -8.93 -4.90 7.01
N ALA A 7 -9.22 -3.61 6.97
CA ALA A 7 -8.20 -2.56 7.04
C ALA A 7 -7.73 -2.24 8.47
N ASP A 8 -8.17 -2.99 9.49
CA ASP A 8 -7.79 -2.78 10.89
C ASP A 8 -8.14 -1.35 11.39
N MET A 9 -9.34 -0.90 11.04
CA MET A 9 -9.85 0.43 11.41
C MET A 9 -11.21 0.39 12.11
N LEU A 10 -11.86 -0.77 12.20
CA LEU A 10 -13.23 -0.86 12.74
C LEU A 10 -13.31 -0.42 14.20
N GLU A 11 -12.42 -0.89 15.06
CA GLU A 11 -12.38 -0.50 16.48
C GLU A 11 -12.15 1.01 16.62
N ARG A 12 -11.14 1.54 15.91
CA ARG A 12 -10.83 2.97 15.93
C ARG A 12 -12.02 3.85 15.51
N ILE A 13 -12.80 3.41 14.51
CA ILE A 13 -14.01 4.11 14.07
C ILE A 13 -15.14 3.99 15.10
N ASN A 14 -15.31 2.82 15.72
CA ASN A 14 -16.33 2.61 16.74
C ASN A 14 -16.09 3.40 18.03
N ASP A 15 -14.86 3.76 18.33
CA ASP A 15 -14.48 4.60 19.46
C ASP A 15 -14.76 6.11 19.24
N LEU A 16 -15.08 6.50 18.02
CA LEU A 16 -15.44 7.89 17.74
C LEU A 16 -16.87 8.21 18.19
N PRO A 17 -17.16 9.45 18.64
CA PRO A 17 -18.48 9.83 19.15
C PRO A 17 -19.64 9.52 18.19
N ASN A 18 -19.43 9.79 16.90
CA ASN A 18 -20.42 9.54 15.85
C ASN A 18 -20.09 8.30 15.00
N LYS A 19 -19.13 7.47 15.42
CA LYS A 19 -18.73 6.24 14.71
C LYS A 19 -18.47 6.50 13.22
N MET A 20 -19.15 5.76 12.35
CA MET A 20 -19.05 5.88 10.89
C MET A 20 -19.58 7.21 10.34
N ASP A 21 -20.40 7.93 11.07
CA ASP A 21 -20.96 9.24 10.69
C ASP A 21 -20.07 10.40 11.16
N THR A 22 -18.91 10.11 11.76
CA THR A 22 -17.95 11.12 12.19
C THR A 22 -17.34 11.81 10.98
N LEU A 23 -17.39 13.14 10.95
CA LEU A 23 -16.71 13.94 9.93
C LEU A 23 -15.18 13.81 10.08
N VAL A 24 -14.49 13.69 8.96
CA VAL A 24 -13.03 13.60 8.90
C VAL A 24 -12.44 14.99 8.67
N GLY A 25 -11.52 15.39 9.54
CA GLY A 25 -10.83 16.67 9.45
C GLY A 25 -11.54 17.81 10.18
N ARG A 26 -10.76 18.60 10.87
CA ARG A 26 -11.26 19.78 11.63
C ARG A 26 -11.59 20.98 10.73
N GLU A 27 -11.23 20.91 9.46
CA GLU A 27 -11.54 21.95 8.48
C GLU A 27 -13.05 22.08 8.22
N PHE A 28 -13.81 20.98 8.38
CA PHE A 28 -15.23 20.92 8.13
C PHE A 28 -16.11 20.89 9.40
N ALA A 29 -15.52 20.47 10.53
CA ALA A 29 -16.21 20.44 11.81
C ALA A 29 -15.19 20.57 12.97
N PRO A 30 -15.45 21.41 14.00
CA PRO A 30 -14.55 21.58 15.15
C PRO A 30 -14.30 20.27 15.91
N ASP A 31 -15.27 19.35 15.89
CA ASP A 31 -15.27 18.01 16.49
C ASP A 31 -14.90 16.90 15.50
N GLY A 32 -14.49 17.25 14.29
CA GLY A 32 -14.05 16.30 13.26
C GLY A 32 -12.87 15.46 13.72
N ALA A 33 -12.88 14.16 13.38
CA ALA A 33 -11.81 13.25 13.73
C ALA A 33 -10.54 13.56 12.91
N VAL A 34 -9.40 13.54 13.61
CA VAL A 34 -8.08 13.63 13.01
C VAL A 34 -7.44 12.25 13.08
N PHE A 35 -6.98 11.77 11.93
CA PHE A 35 -6.29 10.50 11.80
C PHE A 35 -4.80 10.71 11.57
N SER A 36 -3.98 9.80 12.08
CA SER A 36 -2.56 9.74 11.73
C SER A 36 -2.37 9.39 10.25
N GLY A 37 -1.17 9.61 9.70
CA GLY A 37 -0.87 9.23 8.31
C GLY A 37 -1.15 7.75 8.03
N GLY A 38 -0.76 6.86 8.95
CA GLY A 38 -1.04 5.42 8.83
C GLY A 38 -2.53 5.07 8.89
N GLU A 39 -3.29 5.71 9.80
CA GLU A 39 -4.75 5.53 9.87
C GLU A 39 -5.44 6.05 8.61
N THR A 40 -4.98 7.17 8.06
CA THR A 40 -5.50 7.72 6.80
C THR A 40 -5.27 6.76 5.63
N GLN A 41 -4.09 6.13 5.55
CA GLN A 41 -3.80 5.10 4.54
C GLN A 41 -4.69 3.87 4.71
N LYS A 42 -4.87 3.37 5.94
CA LYS A 42 -5.79 2.26 6.22
C LYS A 42 -7.23 2.59 5.82
N LEU A 43 -7.69 3.81 6.06
CA LEU A 43 -9.03 4.25 5.63
C LEU A 43 -9.14 4.30 4.09
N ALA A 44 -8.10 4.74 3.39
CA ALA A 44 -8.08 4.72 1.93
C ALA A 44 -8.18 3.28 1.38
N ILE A 45 -7.50 2.32 2.01
CA ILE A 45 -7.59 0.89 1.67
C ILE A 45 -8.99 0.36 1.97
N ALA A 46 -9.58 0.68 3.12
CA ALA A 46 -10.96 0.29 3.44
C ALA A 46 -11.96 0.80 2.39
N ARG A 47 -11.78 2.03 1.91
CA ARG A 47 -12.60 2.60 0.82
C ARG A 47 -12.42 1.84 -0.49
N ALA A 48 -11.19 1.47 -0.84
CA ALA A 48 -10.91 0.67 -2.03
C ALA A 48 -11.55 -0.72 -1.94
N ILE A 49 -11.46 -1.38 -0.79
CA ILE A 49 -12.11 -2.68 -0.53
C ILE A 49 -13.63 -2.55 -0.64
N ALA A 50 -14.22 -1.51 -0.05
CA ALA A 50 -15.66 -1.28 -0.09
C ALA A 50 -16.18 -0.97 -1.51
N LYS A 51 -15.37 -0.31 -2.34
CA LYS A 51 -15.71 0.00 -3.73
C LYS A 51 -15.71 -1.24 -4.63
N ASP A 52 -14.93 -2.24 -4.30
CA ASP A 52 -14.85 -3.53 -4.99
C ASP A 52 -14.56 -3.45 -6.51
N ALA A 53 -13.75 -2.49 -6.92
CA ALA A 53 -13.41 -2.26 -8.33
C ALA A 53 -12.57 -3.42 -8.91
N PRO A 54 -12.68 -3.73 -10.22
CA PRO A 54 -11.91 -4.80 -10.86
C PRO A 54 -10.41 -4.47 -11.00
N VAL A 55 -10.05 -3.20 -10.95
CA VAL A 55 -8.66 -2.72 -10.98
C VAL A 55 -8.44 -1.78 -9.81
N LEU A 56 -7.38 -2.04 -9.06
CA LEU A 56 -6.90 -1.18 -7.97
C LEU A 56 -5.55 -0.57 -8.36
N ILE A 57 -5.44 0.75 -8.26
CA ILE A 57 -4.17 1.46 -8.46
C ILE A 57 -3.77 2.09 -7.13
N LEU A 58 -2.57 1.79 -6.68
CA LEU A 58 -1.99 2.28 -5.44
C LEU A 58 -0.70 3.05 -5.77
N ASP A 59 -0.65 4.31 -5.39
CA ASP A 59 0.52 5.15 -5.55
C ASP A 59 1.17 5.38 -4.17
N GLU A 60 2.35 4.80 -3.97
CA GLU A 60 3.12 4.84 -2.73
C GLU A 60 2.30 4.51 -1.46
N PRO A 61 1.54 3.40 -1.42
CA PRO A 61 0.56 3.16 -0.37
C PRO A 61 1.18 2.94 1.02
N SER A 62 2.49 2.75 1.11
CA SER A 62 3.21 2.46 2.36
C SER A 62 4.10 3.61 2.86
N SER A 63 4.05 4.79 2.22
CA SER A 63 4.98 5.90 2.50
C SER A 63 4.99 6.38 3.97
N ALA A 64 3.89 6.24 4.69
CA ALA A 64 3.74 6.64 6.10
C ALA A 64 3.76 5.46 7.09
N LEU A 65 4.08 4.24 6.62
CA LEU A 65 4.06 3.02 7.43
C LEU A 65 5.48 2.55 7.78
N ASP A 66 5.61 1.94 8.97
CA ASP A 66 6.76 1.13 9.30
C ASP A 66 6.75 -0.22 8.53
N PRO A 67 7.86 -0.96 8.47
CA PRO A 67 7.94 -2.19 7.69
C PRO A 67 6.94 -3.28 8.10
N ILE A 68 6.56 -3.37 9.38
CA ILE A 68 5.61 -4.37 9.87
C ILE A 68 4.19 -4.01 9.41
N ALA A 69 3.81 -2.74 9.58
CA ALA A 69 2.53 -2.23 9.13
C ALA A 69 2.40 -2.28 7.58
N GLU A 70 3.50 -2.03 6.86
CA GLU A 70 3.56 -2.18 5.40
C GLU A 70 3.25 -3.62 4.97
N ASN A 71 3.91 -4.62 5.54
CA ASN A 71 3.66 -6.03 5.21
C ASN A 71 2.19 -6.41 5.47
N LYS A 72 1.66 -6.06 6.65
CA LYS A 72 0.25 -6.32 6.99
C LYS A 72 -0.73 -5.66 6.01
N MET A 73 -0.41 -4.44 5.56
CA MET A 73 -1.19 -3.73 4.55
C MET A 73 -1.20 -4.49 3.22
N PHE A 74 -0.04 -4.93 2.72
CA PHE A 74 0.04 -5.69 1.47
C PHE A 74 -0.68 -7.03 1.57
N GLU A 75 -0.54 -7.78 2.66
CA GLU A 75 -1.31 -9.01 2.91
C GLU A 75 -2.83 -8.74 2.81
N THR A 76 -3.31 -7.67 3.46
CA THR A 76 -4.72 -7.26 3.40
C THR A 76 -5.18 -6.95 1.97
N ILE A 77 -4.36 -6.25 1.19
CA ILE A 77 -4.65 -5.92 -0.21
C ILE A 77 -4.70 -7.19 -1.05
N PHE A 78 -3.69 -8.07 -0.97
CA PHE A 78 -3.64 -9.30 -1.76
C PHE A 78 -4.80 -10.24 -1.43
N ASP A 79 -5.15 -10.39 -0.16
CA ASP A 79 -6.30 -11.21 0.22
C ASP A 79 -7.64 -10.62 -0.24
N SER A 80 -7.76 -9.28 -0.25
CA SER A 80 -9.01 -8.61 -0.63
C SER A 80 -9.18 -8.48 -2.15
N PHE A 81 -8.09 -8.53 -2.92
CA PHE A 81 -8.07 -8.30 -4.36
C PHE A 81 -7.46 -9.48 -5.15
N ARG A 82 -7.49 -10.70 -4.59
CA ARG A 82 -6.86 -11.91 -5.15
C ARG A 82 -7.27 -12.19 -6.61
N ASP A 83 -8.53 -11.94 -6.96
CA ASP A 83 -9.10 -12.20 -8.29
C ASP A 83 -9.15 -10.93 -9.16
N LYS A 84 -8.37 -9.90 -8.82
CA LYS A 84 -8.40 -8.58 -9.46
C LYS A 84 -7.02 -8.14 -9.89
N THR A 85 -6.98 -7.12 -10.74
CA THR A 85 -5.72 -6.49 -11.12
C THR A 85 -5.34 -5.43 -10.10
N VAL A 86 -4.15 -5.58 -9.50
CA VAL A 86 -3.56 -4.58 -8.60
C VAL A 86 -2.31 -4.01 -9.25
N ILE A 87 -2.29 -2.70 -9.45
CA ILE A 87 -1.14 -1.95 -9.92
C ILE A 87 -0.66 -1.09 -8.77
N TYR A 88 0.59 -1.24 -8.36
CA TYR A 88 1.15 -0.41 -7.30
C TYR A 88 2.49 0.18 -7.69
N ILE A 89 2.68 1.45 -7.35
CA ILE A 89 3.90 2.21 -7.54
C ILE A 89 4.65 2.21 -6.22
N LEU A 90 5.90 1.81 -6.25
CA LEU A 90 6.72 1.61 -5.06
C LEU A 90 8.04 2.37 -5.14
N HIS A 91 8.48 2.89 -4.00
CA HIS A 91 9.86 3.32 -3.77
C HIS A 91 10.67 2.31 -2.95
N ARG A 92 10.01 1.45 -2.17
CA ARG A 92 10.64 0.38 -1.40
C ARG A 92 10.57 -0.92 -2.19
N LEU A 93 11.72 -1.38 -2.66
CA LEU A 93 11.78 -2.58 -3.51
C LEU A 93 11.53 -3.89 -2.74
N SER A 94 11.62 -3.89 -1.39
CA SER A 94 11.22 -5.04 -0.57
C SER A 94 9.80 -5.51 -0.88
N SER A 95 8.88 -4.59 -1.08
CA SER A 95 7.48 -4.89 -1.38
C SER A 95 7.25 -5.28 -2.84
N ALA A 96 8.21 -5.04 -3.74
CA ALA A 96 8.12 -5.48 -5.13
C ALA A 96 8.18 -7.01 -5.27
N THR A 97 8.72 -7.72 -4.27
CA THR A 97 8.78 -9.19 -4.26
C THR A 97 7.42 -9.87 -4.25
N PHE A 98 6.36 -9.16 -3.87
CA PHE A 98 4.99 -9.67 -3.87
C PHE A 98 4.31 -9.59 -5.24
N ALA A 99 4.90 -8.86 -6.21
CA ALA A 99 4.28 -8.67 -7.53
C ALA A 99 4.50 -9.87 -8.44
N ASP A 100 3.44 -10.25 -9.18
CA ASP A 100 3.55 -11.23 -10.26
C ASP A 100 4.42 -10.71 -11.41
N ARG A 101 4.41 -9.39 -11.61
CA ARG A 101 5.22 -8.73 -12.65
C ARG A 101 5.65 -7.33 -12.23
N ILE A 102 6.89 -7.02 -12.50
CA ILE A 102 7.54 -5.74 -12.19
C ILE A 102 7.90 -5.04 -13.50
N TYR A 103 7.67 -3.73 -13.54
CA TYR A 103 8.09 -2.84 -14.61
C TYR A 103 8.97 -1.73 -14.02
N LEU A 104 10.23 -1.72 -14.40
CA LEU A 104 11.14 -0.61 -14.06
C LEU A 104 11.03 0.48 -15.11
N LEU A 105 10.58 1.66 -14.69
CA LEU A 105 10.42 2.83 -15.56
C LEU A 105 11.64 3.75 -15.45
N GLU A 106 12.17 4.16 -16.59
CA GLU A 106 13.23 5.15 -16.67
C GLU A 106 13.02 6.06 -17.87
N ASN A 107 13.13 7.38 -17.65
CA ASN A 107 12.94 8.39 -18.70
C ASN A 107 11.64 8.22 -19.52
N GLY A 108 10.56 7.80 -18.85
CA GLY A 108 9.26 7.59 -19.48
C GLY A 108 9.13 6.30 -20.30
N GLN A 109 10.10 5.39 -20.22
CA GLN A 109 10.11 4.10 -20.91
C GLN A 109 10.28 2.95 -19.94
N ILE A 110 9.82 1.76 -20.33
CA ILE A 110 10.08 0.53 -19.60
C ILE A 110 11.52 0.10 -19.90
N ALA A 111 12.39 0.23 -18.88
CA ALA A 111 13.79 -0.16 -18.97
C ALA A 111 13.97 -1.66 -18.75
N GLU A 112 13.28 -2.23 -17.77
CA GLU A 112 13.33 -3.66 -17.43
C GLU A 112 11.93 -4.12 -17.05
N GLN A 113 11.62 -5.41 -17.30
CA GLN A 113 10.36 -6.02 -16.89
C GLN A 113 10.52 -7.51 -16.65
N GLY A 114 9.83 -8.05 -15.67
CA GLY A 114 9.86 -9.46 -15.32
C GLY A 114 9.33 -9.73 -13.92
N THR A 115 9.46 -10.95 -13.45
CA THR A 115 9.29 -11.30 -12.04
C THR A 115 10.51 -10.83 -11.24
N HIS A 116 10.38 -10.77 -9.92
CA HIS A 116 11.53 -10.46 -9.04
C HIS A 116 12.73 -11.37 -9.32
N ALA A 117 12.50 -12.68 -9.40
CA ALA A 117 13.56 -13.65 -9.63
C ALA A 117 14.27 -13.47 -10.99
N GLU A 118 13.51 -13.21 -12.05
CA GLU A 118 14.07 -12.95 -13.38
C GLU A 118 14.93 -11.67 -13.38
N LEU A 119 14.44 -10.61 -12.78
CA LEU A 119 15.15 -9.33 -12.75
C LEU A 119 16.42 -9.37 -11.88
N ILE A 120 16.40 -10.10 -10.77
CA ILE A 120 17.62 -10.35 -9.98
C ILE A 120 18.62 -11.17 -10.79
N ALA A 121 18.16 -12.23 -11.49
CA ALA A 121 19.04 -13.09 -12.29
C ALA A 121 19.66 -12.34 -13.50
N GLN A 122 18.96 -11.35 -14.06
CA GLN A 122 19.49 -10.48 -15.11
C GLN A 122 20.65 -9.61 -14.64
N ASN A 123 20.78 -9.39 -13.32
CA ASN A 123 21.80 -8.54 -12.71
C ASN A 123 21.86 -7.13 -13.32
N GLY A 124 20.69 -6.62 -13.69
CA GLY A 124 20.51 -5.30 -14.31
C GLY A 124 20.30 -4.20 -13.27
N LYS A 125 19.67 -3.11 -13.71
CA LYS A 125 19.41 -1.93 -12.89
C LYS A 125 18.49 -2.21 -11.70
N TYR A 126 17.45 -3.04 -11.90
CA TYR A 126 16.57 -3.47 -10.82
C TYR A 126 17.35 -4.20 -9.72
N ALA A 127 18.20 -5.15 -10.09
CA ALA A 127 19.02 -5.91 -9.14
C ALA A 127 19.96 -4.99 -8.35
N ASP A 128 20.65 -4.05 -9.03
CA ASP A 128 21.53 -3.05 -8.40
C ASP A 128 20.75 -2.18 -7.39
N MET A 129 19.58 -1.69 -7.77
CA MET A 129 18.73 -0.90 -6.88
C MET A 129 18.23 -1.71 -5.67
N PHE A 130 17.85 -2.97 -5.89
CA PHE A 130 17.36 -3.86 -4.84
C PHE A 130 18.46 -4.13 -3.80
N HIS A 131 19.67 -4.48 -4.25
CA HIS A 131 20.81 -4.73 -3.36
C HIS A 131 21.20 -3.47 -2.57
N LYS A 132 21.27 -2.31 -3.22
CA LYS A 132 21.57 -1.04 -2.55
C LYS A 132 20.53 -0.64 -1.50
N GLN A 133 19.26 -0.95 -1.72
CA GLN A 133 18.25 -0.73 -0.68
C GLN A 133 18.39 -1.73 0.47
N ALA A 134 18.65 -3.01 0.19
CA ALA A 134 18.83 -4.03 1.22
C ALA A 134 20.01 -3.70 2.16
N GLU A 135 21.13 -3.22 1.63
CA GLU A 135 22.31 -2.82 2.42
C GLU A 135 22.00 -1.74 3.46
N LYS A 136 21.10 -0.81 3.16
CA LYS A 136 20.69 0.27 4.08
C LYS A 136 19.89 -0.20 5.29
N TYR A 137 19.34 -1.43 5.24
CA TYR A 137 18.58 -2.01 6.36
C TYR A 137 19.43 -2.95 7.23
N ILE A 138 20.67 -3.25 6.83
CA ILE A 138 21.57 -4.16 7.56
C ILE A 138 22.65 -3.38 8.35
N SER A 139 22.87 -2.11 8.02
CA SER A 139 23.79 -1.18 8.70
C SER A 139 23.06 -0.38 9.79
#